data_5bb8a6f74d61a1cc52ee638a71dbbd86
#
_entry.id   5bb8a6f74d61a1cc52ee638a71dbbd86
#
_cell.length_a   1.000
_cell.length_b   1.000
_cell.length_c   1.000
_cell.angle_alpha   90.00
_cell.angle_beta   90.00
_cell.angle_gamma   90.00
#
_symmetry.space_group_name_H-M   'P 1'
#
loop_
_entity.id
_entity.type
_entity.pdbx_description
1 polymer ?
#
loop_
_entity_poly.entity_id
_entity_poly.type
_entity_poly.pdbx_seq_one_letter_code
_entity_poly.pdbx_strand_id
1 'polypeptide(L)'
;MFLKYSIRFLLLIFLMGFIFYATYYTIPKFSFASDSLVKVLQTKGWIESNFQSQEIYYLGKKLDPNFNFLLVQTIISTKGEKIGPFPFANTLITTPFVWIGHPEWILYLSAFFFGSYLIILYAISKKWIIPIIAMISTPLFHHFISFSDVSIAATLVLLGILILQNEKLLFSKNHSVQTFFSGVLLSIACWYRQEVFVLTSCLIVSTLTIKVFSEKEELIKESKQILMFLSGFLLIFSIFIFYNFINYGFLLGPRIILNKTITNFDLTNKVSDIQSLLFAGKGRLGFLGYSPWYLFIFLLFIWKWKKTSQYVKIWILTFVLNLILVSIFTPNNSNIDWGSRYLTCSVFIPLLLLSEIKISMNTFWSFRKNSKFKKTYENKVELPKIENIEIKENYKKIILFVLLILILYSISVNFKMIQLMRKISIQLSEIQSEIPWDNSKIFITSKSNIANTFGLNYFSQTILLIKKPKDLIQILQLHPNERFILIEDKLDKPWSESIRNQFVNKLKITIIKNPKVHLRFTEIQSR
;
A
#
# COMPACT_ATOMS: atom_id res chain seq x y z
N MET A 1 -23.20 -21.74 23.62
CA MET A 1 -23.17 -20.54 22.75
C MET A 1 -22.11 -19.55 23.22
N PHE A 2 -22.07 -19.16 24.48
CA PHE A 2 -21.16 -18.19 25.09
C PHE A 2 -19.68 -18.52 24.88
N LEU A 3 -19.24 -19.75 25.16
CA LEU A 3 -17.85 -20.21 24.99
C LEU A 3 -17.34 -20.05 23.56
N LYS A 4 -18.18 -20.26 22.55
CA LYS A 4 -17.83 -20.12 21.13
C LYS A 4 -17.57 -18.66 20.73
N TYR A 5 -18.30 -17.70 21.32
CA TYR A 5 -18.06 -16.27 21.10
C TYR A 5 -16.82 -15.79 21.83
N SER A 6 -16.59 -16.27 23.06
CA SER A 6 -15.38 -15.92 23.84
C SER A 6 -14.09 -16.37 23.15
N ILE A 7 -14.06 -17.59 22.60
CA ILE A 7 -12.88 -18.08 21.85
C ILE A 7 -12.64 -17.23 20.60
N ARG A 8 -13.69 -16.84 19.88
CA ARG A 8 -13.54 -15.98 18.68
C ARG A 8 -13.01 -14.60 19.03
N PHE A 9 -13.50 -14.02 20.11
CA PHE A 9 -13.04 -12.73 20.62
C PHE A 9 -11.57 -12.78 21.05
N LEU A 10 -11.16 -13.83 21.77
CA LEU A 10 -9.75 -14.04 22.13
C LEU A 10 -8.84 -14.20 20.92
N LEU A 11 -9.28 -14.93 19.88
CA LEU A 11 -8.53 -15.06 18.63
C LEU A 11 -8.36 -13.73 17.91
N LEU A 12 -9.39 -12.86 17.93
CA LEU A 12 -9.29 -11.52 17.36
C LEU A 12 -8.30 -10.65 18.13
N ILE A 13 -8.33 -10.65 19.46
CA ILE A 13 -7.37 -9.93 20.29
C ILE A 13 -5.95 -10.43 20.03
N PHE A 14 -5.77 -11.77 19.98
CA PHE A 14 -4.47 -12.35 19.67
C PHE A 14 -3.97 -11.94 18.28
N LEU A 15 -4.83 -11.97 17.27
CA LEU A 15 -4.50 -11.56 15.91
C LEU A 15 -4.08 -10.09 15.85
N MET A 16 -4.83 -9.20 16.49
CA MET A 16 -4.50 -7.78 16.58
C MET A 16 -3.18 -7.57 17.31
N GLY A 17 -3.02 -8.19 18.49
CA GLY A 17 -1.78 -8.11 19.27
C GLY A 17 -0.57 -8.61 18.47
N PHE A 18 -0.71 -9.70 17.72
CA PHE A 18 0.34 -10.23 16.85
C PHE A 18 0.72 -9.24 15.74
N ILE A 19 -0.26 -8.59 15.09
CA ILE A 19 -0.01 -7.60 14.03
C ILE A 19 0.73 -6.38 14.59
N PHE A 20 0.31 -5.85 15.74
CA PHE A 20 1.00 -4.74 16.40
C PHE A 20 2.42 -5.10 16.81
N TYR A 21 2.60 -6.30 17.40
CA TYR A 21 3.93 -6.82 17.74
C TYR A 21 4.82 -6.99 16.50
N ALA A 22 4.27 -7.55 15.41
CA ALA A 22 5.01 -7.73 14.16
C ALA A 22 5.42 -6.39 13.55
N THR A 23 4.56 -5.36 13.62
CA THR A 23 4.87 -4.00 13.17
C THR A 23 6.01 -3.42 14.01
N TYR A 24 5.91 -3.49 15.32
CA TYR A 24 6.96 -3.03 16.24
C TYR A 24 8.29 -3.74 16.01
N TYR A 25 8.26 -5.07 15.84
CA TYR A 25 9.45 -5.89 15.64
C TYR A 25 10.11 -5.65 14.28
N THR A 26 9.34 -5.42 13.23
CA THR A 26 9.86 -5.33 11.86
C THR A 26 10.34 -3.93 11.52
N ILE A 27 9.66 -2.90 12.04
CA ILE A 27 9.91 -1.50 11.69
C ILE A 27 10.24 -0.71 12.96
N PRO A 28 11.51 -0.41 13.22
CA PRO A 28 11.90 0.47 14.31
C PRO A 28 11.30 1.88 14.21
N LYS A 29 11.15 2.56 15.35
CA LYS A 29 10.45 3.84 15.53
C LYS A 29 10.74 4.95 14.49
N PHE A 30 11.88 4.92 13.81
CA PHE A 30 12.34 6.01 12.95
C PHE A 30 12.51 5.63 11.48
N SER A 31 11.93 4.50 11.05
CA SER A 31 12.10 3.97 9.69
C SER A 31 11.22 4.62 8.64
N PHE A 32 10.97 5.92 8.73
CA PHE A 32 10.31 6.64 7.63
C PHE A 32 11.31 6.90 6.51
N ALA A 33 11.07 6.30 5.36
CA ALA A 33 11.89 6.46 4.17
C ALA A 33 11.00 6.54 2.92
N SER A 34 11.49 7.18 1.85
CA SER A 34 10.80 7.27 0.56
C SER A 34 9.36 7.81 0.68
N ASP A 35 8.37 7.10 0.13
CA ASP A 35 6.96 7.53 0.07
C ASP A 35 6.36 7.86 1.45
N SER A 36 6.69 7.08 2.47
CA SER A 36 6.18 7.31 3.84
C SER A 36 6.73 8.59 4.46
N LEU A 37 8.01 8.90 4.24
CA LEU A 37 8.62 10.16 4.68
C LEU A 37 7.94 11.36 4.01
N VAL A 38 7.74 11.31 2.69
CA VAL A 38 7.13 12.41 1.94
C VAL A 38 5.73 12.74 2.42
N LYS A 39 4.92 11.71 2.68
CA LYS A 39 3.56 11.90 3.23
C LYS A 39 3.58 12.60 4.58
N VAL A 40 4.54 12.25 5.44
CA VAL A 40 4.67 12.87 6.76
C VAL A 40 5.20 14.31 6.65
N LEU A 41 6.11 14.59 5.70
CA LEU A 41 6.55 15.97 5.40
C LEU A 41 5.42 16.84 4.85
N GLN A 42 4.53 16.30 3.99
CA GLN A 42 3.33 17.03 3.56
C GLN A 42 2.43 17.37 4.76
N THR A 43 2.24 16.42 5.66
CA THR A 43 1.44 16.62 6.88
C THR A 43 2.07 17.67 7.81
N LYS A 44 3.39 17.61 7.99
CA LYS A 44 4.11 18.61 8.79
C LYS A 44 3.97 20.01 8.21
N GLY A 45 4.09 20.17 6.89
CA GLY A 45 3.87 21.45 6.21
C GLY A 45 2.46 21.99 6.40
N TRP A 46 1.45 21.15 6.30
CA TRP A 46 0.06 21.48 6.56
C TRP A 46 -0.17 22.00 8.00
N ILE A 47 0.45 21.36 8.99
CA ILE A 47 0.36 21.77 10.39
C ILE A 47 1.13 23.08 10.63
N GLU A 48 2.36 23.22 10.15
CA GLU A 48 3.20 24.41 10.35
C GLU A 48 2.61 25.66 9.69
N SER A 49 1.79 25.47 8.65
CA SER A 49 1.05 26.58 8.03
C SER A 49 -0.26 26.93 8.76
N ASN A 50 -0.52 26.39 9.95
CA ASN A 50 -1.81 26.50 10.64
C ASN A 50 -2.99 26.04 9.76
N PHE A 51 -2.82 24.94 9.04
CA PHE A 51 -3.83 24.35 8.15
C PHE A 51 -4.27 25.23 6.97
N GLN A 52 -3.40 26.13 6.51
CA GLN A 52 -3.73 27.08 5.42
C GLN A 52 -3.05 26.74 4.09
N SER A 53 -1.89 26.06 4.12
CA SER A 53 -1.08 25.76 2.96
C SER A 53 -0.73 24.28 2.87
N GLN A 54 -0.75 23.71 1.66
CA GLN A 54 -0.28 22.33 1.39
C GLN A 54 1.21 22.27 1.02
N GLU A 55 1.94 23.39 1.15
CA GLU A 55 3.37 23.39 0.87
C GLU A 55 4.09 22.34 1.71
N ILE A 56 4.93 21.55 1.07
CA ILE A 56 5.68 20.50 1.77
C ILE A 56 6.67 21.10 2.76
N TYR A 57 6.78 20.53 3.94
CA TYR A 57 7.73 20.97 4.96
C TYR A 57 9.18 20.81 4.50
N TYR A 58 9.94 21.90 4.53
CA TYR A 58 11.32 21.94 4.10
C TYR A 58 12.11 23.02 4.84
N LEU A 59 12.93 22.63 5.82
CA LEU A 59 13.79 23.57 6.56
C LEU A 59 14.83 24.23 5.69
N GLY A 60 15.24 23.59 4.59
CA GLY A 60 16.17 24.13 3.61
C GLY A 60 15.63 25.26 2.73
N LYS A 61 14.38 25.67 2.87
CA LYS A 61 13.72 26.67 2.00
C LYS A 61 14.45 28.00 1.92
N LYS A 62 15.10 28.44 3.02
CA LYS A 62 15.90 29.68 3.02
C LYS A 62 17.15 29.59 2.12
N LEU A 63 17.73 28.40 2.00
CA LEU A 63 18.91 28.12 1.19
C LEU A 63 18.56 27.71 -0.24
N ASP A 64 17.39 27.13 -0.42
CA ASP A 64 16.87 26.60 -1.67
C ASP A 64 15.39 26.97 -1.84
N PRO A 65 15.09 28.22 -2.18
CA PRO A 65 13.70 28.68 -2.33
C PRO A 65 12.91 27.92 -3.42
N ASN A 66 13.62 27.33 -4.38
CA ASN A 66 13.04 26.59 -5.49
C ASN A 66 12.84 25.10 -5.20
N PHE A 67 13.24 24.61 -4.00
CA PHE A 67 13.15 23.20 -3.61
C PHE A 67 13.91 22.24 -4.53
N ASN A 68 14.97 22.71 -5.18
CA ASN A 68 15.79 21.91 -6.09
C ASN A 68 16.60 20.82 -5.37
N PHE A 69 16.89 21.03 -4.09
CA PHE A 69 17.69 20.15 -3.23
C PHE A 69 16.86 19.39 -2.21
N LEU A 70 15.54 19.45 -2.32
CA LEU A 70 14.67 18.57 -1.54
C LEU A 70 14.77 17.13 -2.08
N LEU A 71 14.74 16.14 -1.18
CA LEU A 71 14.78 14.71 -1.52
C LEU A 71 13.73 14.28 -2.53
N VAL A 72 12.56 14.87 -2.46
CA VAL A 72 11.40 14.51 -3.29
C VAL A 72 11.12 15.54 -4.36
N GLN A 73 10.69 15.04 -5.51
CA GLN A 73 10.13 15.90 -6.53
C GLN A 73 8.80 16.47 -6.04
N THR A 74 8.70 17.79 -6.14
CA THR A 74 7.48 18.54 -5.84
C THR A 74 6.74 18.87 -7.13
N ILE A 75 5.45 19.10 -7.01
CA ILE A 75 4.63 19.72 -8.05
C ILE A 75 4.22 21.13 -7.59
N ILE A 76 3.82 21.96 -8.55
CA ILE A 76 3.34 23.31 -8.25
C ILE A 76 1.81 23.25 -8.18
N SER A 77 1.23 23.71 -7.07
CA SER A 77 -0.21 23.87 -6.93
C SER A 77 -0.72 25.06 -7.75
N THR A 78 -2.03 25.18 -7.91
CA THR A 78 -2.65 26.36 -8.56
C THR A 78 -2.34 27.67 -7.84
N LYS A 79 -1.98 27.60 -6.55
CA LYS A 79 -1.56 28.74 -5.72
C LYS A 79 -0.06 29.05 -5.80
N GLY A 80 0.70 28.29 -6.62
CA GLY A 80 2.16 28.44 -6.71
C GLY A 80 2.96 27.73 -5.62
N GLU A 81 2.31 26.98 -4.71
CA GLU A 81 2.97 26.27 -3.62
C GLU A 81 3.70 25.02 -4.13
N LYS A 82 4.84 24.70 -3.53
CA LYS A 82 5.55 23.44 -3.77
C LYS A 82 4.98 22.35 -2.89
N ILE A 83 4.20 21.46 -3.47
CA ILE A 83 3.52 20.38 -2.77
C ILE A 83 4.09 19.01 -3.12
N GLY A 84 3.93 18.05 -2.22
CA GLY A 84 4.32 16.67 -2.49
C GLY A 84 3.32 15.94 -3.40
N PRO A 85 3.70 14.78 -3.95
CA PRO A 85 2.90 14.07 -4.96
C PRO A 85 1.77 13.20 -4.40
N PHE A 86 1.59 13.16 -3.08
CA PHE A 86 0.58 12.28 -2.48
C PHE A 86 -0.77 12.97 -2.30
N PRO A 87 -1.89 12.20 -2.43
CA PRO A 87 -3.22 12.74 -2.23
C PRO A 87 -3.41 13.37 -0.84
N PHE A 88 -4.14 14.46 -0.77
CA PHE A 88 -4.40 15.19 0.48
C PHE A 88 -5.10 14.34 1.56
N ALA A 89 -5.85 13.31 1.16
CA ALA A 89 -6.43 12.34 2.09
C ALA A 89 -5.39 11.69 3.03
N ASN A 90 -4.15 11.46 2.53
CA ASN A 90 -3.07 10.97 3.37
C ASN A 90 -2.66 11.99 4.43
N THR A 91 -2.59 13.28 4.07
CA THR A 91 -2.31 14.37 4.99
C THR A 91 -3.36 14.44 6.09
N LEU A 92 -4.65 14.38 5.74
CA LEU A 92 -5.74 14.44 6.72
C LEU A 92 -5.67 13.31 7.76
N ILE A 93 -5.47 12.07 7.33
CA ILE A 93 -5.48 10.93 8.26
C ILE A 93 -4.22 10.87 9.14
N THR A 94 -3.10 11.43 8.69
CA THR A 94 -1.84 11.46 9.45
C THR A 94 -1.70 12.70 10.34
N THR A 95 -2.49 13.75 10.09
CA THR A 95 -2.45 15.01 10.86
C THR A 95 -2.54 14.82 12.37
N PRO A 96 -3.47 14.03 12.95
CA PRO A 96 -3.54 13.87 14.40
C PRO A 96 -2.23 13.41 15.04
N PHE A 97 -1.56 12.46 14.40
CA PHE A 97 -0.32 11.85 14.92
C PHE A 97 0.88 12.81 14.83
N VAL A 98 1.01 13.53 13.73
CA VAL A 98 2.09 14.52 13.54
C VAL A 98 1.86 15.73 14.44
N TRP A 99 0.59 16.15 14.62
CA TRP A 99 0.22 17.30 15.45
C TRP A 99 0.53 17.09 16.94
N ILE A 100 0.27 15.89 17.45
CA ILE A 100 0.60 15.55 18.85
C ILE A 100 2.08 15.20 19.06
N GLY A 101 2.92 15.28 18.01
CA GLY A 101 4.36 15.02 18.08
C GLY A 101 4.77 13.55 18.01
N HIS A 102 3.87 12.65 17.65
CA HIS A 102 4.11 11.21 17.59
C HIS A 102 3.88 10.63 16.17
N PRO A 103 4.63 11.09 15.15
CA PRO A 103 4.48 10.61 13.78
C PRO A 103 4.72 9.10 13.63
N GLU A 104 5.50 8.48 14.52
CA GLU A 104 5.74 7.04 14.54
C GLU A 104 4.46 6.20 14.78
N TRP A 105 3.43 6.78 15.38
CA TRP A 105 2.15 6.09 15.61
C TRP A 105 1.37 5.83 14.31
N ILE A 106 1.73 6.51 13.24
CA ILE A 106 1.17 6.26 11.90
C ILE A 106 1.41 4.81 11.44
N LEU A 107 2.50 4.18 11.89
CA LEU A 107 2.77 2.76 11.60
C LEU A 107 1.70 1.86 12.24
N TYR A 108 1.28 2.18 13.46
CA TYR A 108 0.23 1.43 14.15
C TYR A 108 -1.16 1.69 13.55
N LEU A 109 -1.38 2.85 12.94
CA LEU A 109 -2.59 3.10 12.14
C LEU A 109 -2.69 2.12 10.97
N SER A 110 -1.60 1.89 10.23
CA SER A 110 -1.57 0.89 9.16
C SER A 110 -1.82 -0.52 9.69
N ALA A 111 -1.24 -0.87 10.85
CA ALA A 111 -1.48 -2.14 11.53
C ALA A 111 -2.95 -2.31 11.96
N PHE A 112 -3.59 -1.23 12.43
CA PHE A 112 -5.02 -1.21 12.75
C PHE A 112 -5.89 -1.48 11.50
N PHE A 113 -5.58 -0.85 10.37
CA PHE A 113 -6.29 -1.14 9.11
C PHE A 113 -6.08 -2.58 8.67
N PHE A 114 -4.88 -3.15 8.88
CA PHE A 114 -4.67 -4.56 8.58
C PHE A 114 -5.53 -5.50 9.43
N GLY A 115 -5.57 -5.29 10.72
CA GLY A 115 -6.44 -6.07 11.60
C GLY A 115 -7.91 -5.93 11.20
N SER A 116 -8.36 -4.71 10.90
CA SER A 116 -9.71 -4.43 10.39
C SER A 116 -9.99 -5.17 9.08
N TYR A 117 -9.06 -5.15 8.14
CA TYR A 117 -9.16 -5.90 6.88
C TYR A 117 -9.37 -7.40 7.12
N LEU A 118 -8.59 -8.01 8.01
CA LEU A 118 -8.71 -9.44 8.32
C LEU A 118 -10.04 -9.78 9.01
N ILE A 119 -10.53 -8.90 9.88
CA ILE A 119 -11.84 -9.04 10.54
C ILE A 119 -12.98 -8.98 9.50
N ILE A 120 -12.91 -7.99 8.60
CA ILE A 120 -13.91 -7.84 7.52
C ILE A 120 -13.87 -9.05 6.60
N LEU A 121 -12.68 -9.52 6.24
CA LEU A 121 -12.51 -10.72 5.40
C LEU A 121 -13.10 -11.97 6.06
N TYR A 122 -12.93 -12.12 7.39
CA TYR A 122 -13.63 -13.16 8.14
C TYR A 122 -15.14 -12.97 8.11
N ALA A 123 -15.63 -11.74 8.27
CA ALA A 123 -17.06 -11.44 8.25
C ALA A 123 -17.71 -11.81 6.91
N ILE A 124 -17.00 -11.67 5.80
CA ILE A 124 -17.45 -12.06 4.45
C ILE A 124 -17.35 -13.58 4.28
N SER A 125 -16.16 -14.15 4.47
CA SER A 125 -15.89 -15.55 4.15
C SER A 125 -16.49 -16.55 5.13
N LYS A 126 -16.77 -16.14 6.38
CA LYS A 126 -17.19 -16.97 7.52
C LYS A 126 -16.22 -18.12 7.86
N LYS A 127 -15.00 -18.11 7.30
CA LYS A 127 -13.97 -19.15 7.45
C LYS A 127 -12.70 -18.55 8.03
N TRP A 128 -12.28 -18.96 9.22
CA TRP A 128 -11.06 -18.46 9.89
C TRP A 128 -9.77 -18.69 9.11
N ILE A 129 -9.73 -19.74 8.30
CA ILE A 129 -8.55 -20.06 7.51
C ILE A 129 -8.23 -18.95 6.47
N ILE A 130 -9.24 -18.21 6.00
CA ILE A 130 -9.07 -17.20 4.96
C ILE A 130 -8.28 -15.97 5.47
N PRO A 131 -8.64 -15.34 6.62
CA PRO A 131 -7.78 -14.29 7.21
C PRO A 131 -6.35 -14.77 7.51
N ILE A 132 -6.18 -16.00 7.98
CA ILE A 132 -4.84 -16.56 8.25
C ILE A 132 -4.04 -16.65 6.95
N ILE A 133 -4.61 -17.24 5.88
CA ILE A 133 -3.97 -17.30 4.57
C ILE A 133 -3.68 -15.90 4.03
N ALA A 134 -4.61 -14.94 4.17
CA ALA A 134 -4.42 -13.56 3.79
C ALA A 134 -3.19 -12.95 4.49
N MET A 135 -3.04 -13.18 5.78
CA MET A 135 -1.93 -12.66 6.58
C MET A 135 -0.58 -13.27 6.18
N ILE A 136 -0.51 -14.60 6.01
CA ILE A 136 0.78 -15.30 5.91
C ILE A 136 1.23 -15.63 4.50
N SER A 137 0.33 -15.65 3.50
CA SER A 137 0.64 -16.10 2.14
C SER A 137 0.30 -15.08 1.04
N THR A 138 0.09 -13.82 1.42
CA THR A 138 -0.18 -12.74 0.47
C THR A 138 0.74 -11.55 0.71
N PRO A 139 0.89 -10.62 -0.25
CA PRO A 139 1.69 -9.42 -0.06
C PRO A 139 1.05 -8.39 0.91
N LEU A 140 -0.14 -8.64 1.43
CA LEU A 140 -0.82 -7.73 2.36
C LEU A 140 0.04 -7.44 3.58
N PHE A 141 0.65 -8.46 4.17
CA PHE A 141 1.37 -8.30 5.44
C PHE A 141 2.42 -7.20 5.36
N HIS A 142 3.34 -7.26 4.42
CA HIS A 142 4.41 -6.27 4.34
C HIS A 142 3.93 -4.88 3.86
N HIS A 143 2.87 -4.81 3.06
CA HIS A 143 2.27 -3.52 2.69
C HIS A 143 1.53 -2.84 3.84
N PHE A 144 1.04 -3.60 4.80
CA PHE A 144 0.25 -3.07 5.90
C PHE A 144 1.04 -2.82 7.18
N ILE A 145 2.16 -3.49 7.41
CA ILE A 145 3.03 -3.20 8.55
C ILE A 145 3.90 -1.95 8.34
N SER A 146 4.07 -1.48 7.09
CA SER A 146 4.66 -0.20 6.76
C SER A 146 3.56 0.84 6.52
N PHE A 147 3.85 2.14 6.72
CA PHE A 147 2.87 3.17 6.41
C PHE A 147 2.62 3.24 4.90
N SER A 148 1.48 2.74 4.49
CA SER A 148 1.05 2.71 3.10
C SER A 148 -0.42 3.11 2.96
N ASP A 149 -0.71 3.98 1.99
CA ASP A 149 -2.07 4.32 1.55
C ASP A 149 -2.86 3.12 1.03
N VAL A 150 -2.15 2.06 0.63
CA VAL A 150 -2.75 0.78 0.20
C VAL A 150 -3.56 0.13 1.32
N SER A 151 -3.08 0.20 2.58
CA SER A 151 -3.75 -0.42 3.72
C SER A 151 -5.15 0.17 3.95
N ILE A 152 -5.23 1.49 3.86
CA ILE A 152 -6.48 2.24 4.03
C ILE A 152 -7.43 1.92 2.87
N ALA A 153 -6.93 2.07 1.63
CA ALA A 153 -7.73 1.85 0.43
C ALA A 153 -8.28 0.43 0.36
N ALA A 154 -7.45 -0.61 0.58
CA ALA A 154 -7.87 -2.00 0.53
C ALA A 154 -8.90 -2.33 1.63
N THR A 155 -8.77 -1.75 2.82
CA THR A 155 -9.73 -1.95 3.91
C THR A 155 -11.08 -1.30 3.58
N LEU A 156 -11.08 -0.09 3.02
CA LEU A 156 -12.31 0.59 2.59
C LEU A 156 -13.01 -0.15 1.45
N VAL A 157 -12.24 -0.65 0.47
CA VAL A 157 -12.77 -1.50 -0.61
C VAL A 157 -13.46 -2.73 -0.01
N LEU A 158 -12.78 -3.45 0.87
CA LEU A 158 -13.33 -4.68 1.45
C LEU A 158 -14.56 -4.40 2.33
N LEU A 159 -14.58 -3.26 3.04
CA LEU A 159 -15.75 -2.82 3.81
C LEU A 159 -16.94 -2.50 2.89
N GLY A 160 -16.69 -1.83 1.77
CA GLY A 160 -17.72 -1.58 0.75
C GLY A 160 -18.31 -2.89 0.20
N ILE A 161 -17.44 -3.87 -0.09
CA ILE A 161 -17.87 -5.21 -0.53
C ILE A 161 -18.66 -5.95 0.57
N LEU A 162 -18.26 -5.86 1.84
CA LEU A 162 -18.99 -6.43 2.95
C LEU A 162 -20.43 -5.87 3.03
N ILE A 163 -20.56 -4.55 2.84
CA ILE A 163 -21.87 -3.88 2.85
C ILE A 163 -22.74 -4.35 1.68
N LEU A 164 -22.17 -4.48 0.47
CA LEU A 164 -22.89 -5.02 -0.69
C LEU A 164 -23.43 -6.42 -0.48
N GLN A 165 -22.71 -7.26 0.28
CA GLN A 165 -23.06 -8.67 0.46
C GLN A 165 -23.96 -8.95 1.65
N ASN A 166 -24.06 -8.02 2.59
CA ASN A 166 -24.68 -8.29 3.90
C ASN A 166 -25.88 -7.37 4.14
N GLU A 167 -27.07 -7.82 3.72
CA GLU A 167 -28.33 -7.08 3.86
C GLU A 167 -28.68 -6.67 5.32
N LYS A 168 -27.99 -7.23 6.31
CA LYS A 168 -28.26 -7.00 7.74
C LYS A 168 -27.26 -6.11 8.44
N LEU A 169 -26.22 -5.64 7.76
CA LEU A 169 -25.07 -4.99 8.42
C LEU A 169 -25.29 -3.51 8.76
N LEU A 170 -26.08 -2.82 7.97
CA LEU A 170 -26.49 -1.44 8.26
C LEU A 170 -27.88 -1.45 8.88
N PHE A 171 -28.17 -0.50 9.75
CA PHE A 171 -29.46 -0.30 10.43
C PHE A 171 -30.66 -0.15 9.45
N SER A 172 -30.39 -0.17 8.15
CA SER A 172 -31.39 -0.08 7.08
C SER A 172 -31.66 -1.45 6.49
N LYS A 173 -32.92 -1.87 6.50
CA LYS A 173 -33.43 -3.02 5.73
C LYS A 173 -33.49 -2.71 4.22
N ASN A 174 -33.16 -1.49 3.81
CA ASN A 174 -33.23 -1.04 2.43
C ASN A 174 -31.92 -1.33 1.70
N HIS A 175 -31.94 -2.32 0.83
CA HIS A 175 -30.78 -2.74 0.03
C HIS A 175 -30.21 -1.60 -0.84
N SER A 176 -31.03 -0.68 -1.33
CA SER A 176 -30.59 0.47 -2.13
C SER A 176 -29.69 1.41 -1.32
N VAL A 177 -29.98 1.64 -0.03
CA VAL A 177 -29.16 2.46 0.86
C VAL A 177 -27.80 1.82 1.10
N GLN A 178 -27.75 0.51 1.30
CA GLN A 178 -26.49 -0.23 1.46
C GLN A 178 -25.62 -0.15 0.23
N THR A 179 -26.23 -0.32 -0.94
CA THR A 179 -25.55 -0.22 -2.23
C THR A 179 -24.99 1.18 -2.46
N PHE A 180 -25.72 2.23 -2.11
CA PHE A 180 -25.24 3.62 -2.14
C PHE A 180 -24.01 3.81 -1.24
N PHE A 181 -24.05 3.39 0.02
CA PHE A 181 -22.91 3.52 0.93
C PHE A 181 -21.70 2.70 0.52
N SER A 182 -21.88 1.55 -0.14
CA SER A 182 -20.80 0.81 -0.75
C SER A 182 -20.09 1.64 -1.82
N GLY A 183 -20.86 2.31 -2.71
CA GLY A 183 -20.31 3.24 -3.69
C GLY A 183 -19.51 4.38 -3.06
N VAL A 184 -20.04 4.98 -1.98
CA VAL A 184 -19.35 6.01 -1.18
C VAL A 184 -17.99 5.51 -0.69
N LEU A 185 -17.93 4.33 -0.08
CA LEU A 185 -16.68 3.78 0.47
C LEU A 185 -15.63 3.47 -0.61
N LEU A 186 -16.05 2.91 -1.76
CA LEU A 186 -15.14 2.68 -2.86
C LEU A 186 -14.61 3.99 -3.45
N SER A 187 -15.44 5.01 -3.50
CA SER A 187 -15.01 6.34 -3.94
C SER A 187 -14.04 7.00 -2.96
N ILE A 188 -14.27 6.91 -1.64
CA ILE A 188 -13.28 7.36 -0.64
C ILE A 188 -11.98 6.61 -0.80
N ALA A 189 -12.00 5.30 -1.08
CA ALA A 189 -10.79 4.52 -1.33
C ALA A 189 -10.01 5.01 -2.56
N CYS A 190 -10.69 5.58 -3.58
CA CYS A 190 -10.03 6.19 -4.74
C CYS A 190 -9.20 7.43 -4.37
N TRP A 191 -9.52 8.15 -3.29
CA TRP A 191 -8.70 9.28 -2.82
C TRP A 191 -7.32 8.84 -2.33
N TYR A 192 -7.24 7.64 -1.79
CA TYR A 192 -5.96 7.05 -1.36
C TYR A 192 -5.25 6.36 -2.53
N ARG A 193 -6.01 5.62 -3.35
CA ARG A 193 -5.44 4.78 -4.43
C ARG A 193 -6.33 4.81 -5.68
N GLN A 194 -5.81 5.40 -6.74
CA GLN A 194 -6.54 5.56 -8.01
C GLN A 194 -6.84 4.23 -8.71
N GLU A 195 -6.06 3.19 -8.43
CA GLU A 195 -6.29 1.84 -8.96
C GLU A 195 -7.63 1.25 -8.48
N VAL A 196 -8.19 1.77 -7.39
CA VAL A 196 -9.54 1.41 -6.93
C VAL A 196 -10.62 1.85 -7.94
N PHE A 197 -10.41 2.96 -8.66
CA PHE A 197 -11.30 3.36 -9.75
C PHE A 197 -11.35 2.29 -10.84
N VAL A 198 -10.17 1.74 -11.24
CA VAL A 198 -10.10 0.66 -12.23
C VAL A 198 -10.80 -0.59 -11.69
N LEU A 199 -10.53 -0.99 -10.44
CA LEU A 199 -11.18 -2.14 -9.81
C LEU A 199 -12.71 -1.99 -9.76
N THR A 200 -13.20 -0.81 -9.39
CA THR A 200 -14.64 -0.50 -9.33
C THR A 200 -15.28 -0.58 -10.70
N SER A 201 -14.62 -0.01 -11.72
CA SER A 201 -15.09 -0.08 -13.11
C SER A 201 -15.13 -1.53 -13.62
N CYS A 202 -14.10 -2.34 -13.30
CA CYS A 202 -14.08 -3.76 -13.63
C CYS A 202 -15.24 -4.51 -12.95
N LEU A 203 -15.56 -4.19 -11.69
CA LEU A 203 -16.68 -4.81 -10.96
C LEU A 203 -18.02 -4.49 -11.63
N ILE A 204 -18.24 -3.24 -12.00
CA ILE A 204 -19.48 -2.80 -12.69
C ILE A 204 -19.61 -3.51 -14.04
N VAL A 205 -18.56 -3.46 -14.87
CA VAL A 205 -18.53 -4.10 -16.18
C VAL A 205 -18.76 -5.61 -16.06
N SER A 206 -18.10 -6.27 -15.13
CA SER A 206 -18.27 -7.70 -14.91
C SER A 206 -19.68 -8.06 -14.47
N THR A 207 -20.28 -7.27 -13.59
CA THR A 207 -21.66 -7.47 -13.12
C THR A 207 -22.63 -7.32 -14.29
N LEU A 208 -22.52 -6.26 -15.07
CA LEU A 208 -23.35 -6.03 -16.27
C LEU A 208 -23.18 -7.16 -17.28
N THR A 209 -21.96 -7.54 -17.62
CA THR A 209 -21.67 -8.59 -18.60
C THR A 209 -22.30 -9.93 -18.20
N ILE A 210 -22.12 -10.35 -16.94
CA ILE A 210 -22.67 -11.64 -16.48
C ILE A 210 -24.21 -11.61 -16.42
N LYS A 211 -24.79 -10.47 -16.01
CA LYS A 211 -26.24 -10.32 -15.86
C LYS A 211 -26.99 -10.11 -17.18
N VAL A 212 -26.37 -9.54 -18.21
CA VAL A 212 -26.96 -9.44 -19.55
C VAL A 212 -27.32 -10.81 -20.13
N PHE A 213 -26.56 -11.85 -19.75
CA PHE A 213 -26.84 -13.24 -20.15
C PHE A 213 -27.83 -13.97 -19.21
N SER A 214 -28.44 -13.27 -18.26
CA SER A 214 -29.46 -13.78 -17.36
C SER A 214 -30.86 -13.27 -17.76
N GLU A 215 -31.88 -13.58 -16.97
CA GLU A 215 -33.27 -13.19 -17.25
C GLU A 215 -33.47 -11.65 -17.22
N LYS A 216 -34.36 -11.14 -18.07
CA LYS A 216 -34.62 -9.69 -18.23
C LYS A 216 -35.09 -8.99 -16.94
N GLU A 217 -35.85 -9.66 -16.10
CA GLU A 217 -36.33 -9.13 -14.82
C GLU A 217 -35.19 -8.93 -13.81
N GLU A 218 -34.23 -9.86 -13.77
CA GLU A 218 -33.02 -9.70 -12.96
C GLU A 218 -32.18 -8.51 -13.42
N LEU A 219 -32.09 -8.27 -14.74
CA LEU A 219 -31.34 -7.15 -15.29
C LEU A 219 -31.91 -5.79 -14.84
N ILE A 220 -33.24 -5.63 -14.80
CA ILE A 220 -33.90 -4.39 -14.36
C ILE A 220 -33.64 -4.15 -12.87
N LYS A 221 -33.73 -5.17 -12.03
CA LYS A 221 -33.46 -5.08 -10.60
C LYS A 221 -32.00 -4.70 -10.34
N GLU A 222 -31.07 -5.34 -11.01
CA GLU A 222 -29.64 -5.07 -10.89
C GLU A 222 -29.25 -3.69 -11.44
N SER A 223 -29.86 -3.23 -12.55
CA SER A 223 -29.59 -1.89 -13.09
C SER A 223 -29.94 -0.79 -12.08
N LYS A 224 -31.04 -0.94 -11.34
CA LYS A 224 -31.41 -0.03 -10.24
C LYS A 224 -30.36 -0.04 -9.13
N GLN A 225 -29.82 -1.19 -8.75
CA GLN A 225 -28.78 -1.30 -7.75
C GLN A 225 -27.47 -0.68 -8.24
N ILE A 226 -27.08 -0.95 -9.48
CA ILE A 226 -25.91 -0.33 -10.11
C ILE A 226 -26.05 1.19 -10.13
N LEU A 227 -27.25 1.71 -10.46
CA LEU A 227 -27.51 3.15 -10.44
C LEU A 227 -27.35 3.75 -9.03
N MET A 228 -27.86 3.06 -7.99
CA MET A 228 -27.68 3.49 -6.59
C MET A 228 -26.21 3.43 -6.16
N PHE A 229 -25.49 2.40 -6.56
CA PHE A 229 -24.04 2.29 -6.34
C PHE A 229 -23.30 3.46 -7.02
N LEU A 230 -23.58 3.69 -8.29
CA LEU A 230 -22.98 4.77 -9.06
C LEU A 230 -23.31 6.15 -8.48
N SER A 231 -24.53 6.37 -7.98
CA SER A 231 -24.88 7.65 -7.35
C SER A 231 -24.04 7.92 -6.11
N GLY A 232 -23.85 6.93 -5.24
CA GLY A 232 -22.97 7.04 -4.07
C GLY A 232 -21.50 7.23 -4.46
N PHE A 233 -21.04 6.48 -5.47
CA PHE A 233 -19.68 6.58 -5.97
C PHE A 233 -19.41 7.95 -6.60
N LEU A 234 -20.25 8.39 -7.52
CA LEU A 234 -20.08 9.64 -8.27
C LEU A 234 -20.21 10.87 -7.36
N LEU A 235 -21.05 10.82 -6.33
CA LEU A 235 -21.17 11.90 -5.36
C LEU A 235 -19.81 12.24 -4.74
N ILE A 236 -19.12 11.26 -4.18
CA ILE A 236 -17.82 11.46 -3.51
C ILE A 236 -16.69 11.64 -4.53
N PHE A 237 -16.76 10.92 -5.66
CA PHE A 237 -15.77 11.06 -6.73
C PHE A 237 -15.78 12.44 -7.39
N SER A 238 -16.95 13.06 -7.53
CA SER A 238 -17.07 14.43 -8.01
C SER A 238 -16.42 15.42 -7.06
N ILE A 239 -16.59 15.24 -5.73
CA ILE A 239 -15.90 16.07 -4.73
C ILE A 239 -14.38 15.92 -4.87
N PHE A 240 -13.89 14.69 -5.06
CA PHE A 240 -12.46 14.42 -5.27
C PHE A 240 -11.92 15.09 -6.54
N ILE A 241 -12.61 14.96 -7.66
CA ILE A 241 -12.23 15.59 -8.94
C ILE A 241 -12.22 17.12 -8.80
N PHE A 242 -13.27 17.70 -8.21
CA PHE A 242 -13.40 19.13 -8.01
C PHE A 242 -12.29 19.67 -7.09
N TYR A 243 -12.04 19.00 -5.98
CA TYR A 243 -10.94 19.35 -5.07
C TYR A 243 -9.59 19.34 -5.78
N ASN A 244 -9.28 18.28 -6.53
CA ASN A 244 -8.03 18.18 -7.27
C ASN A 244 -7.89 19.24 -8.35
N PHE A 245 -8.98 19.53 -9.08
CA PHE A 245 -8.97 20.56 -10.13
C PHE A 245 -8.68 21.95 -9.55
N ILE A 246 -9.34 22.33 -8.47
CA ILE A 246 -9.13 23.63 -7.82
C ILE A 246 -7.70 23.76 -7.27
N ASN A 247 -7.19 22.73 -6.59
CA ASN A 247 -5.91 22.85 -5.90
C ASN A 247 -4.71 22.54 -6.77
N TYR A 248 -4.87 21.68 -7.79
CA TYR A 248 -3.75 21.17 -8.59
C TYR A 248 -3.88 21.46 -10.09
N GLY A 249 -5.00 22.00 -10.55
CA GLY A 249 -5.27 22.21 -11.99
C GLY A 249 -5.45 20.92 -12.78
N PHE A 250 -5.58 19.76 -12.12
CA PHE A 250 -5.67 18.45 -12.75
C PHE A 250 -6.66 17.53 -12.02
N LEU A 251 -7.57 16.89 -12.77
CA LEU A 251 -8.70 16.14 -12.21
C LEU A 251 -8.29 14.95 -11.33
N LEU A 252 -7.23 14.23 -11.70
CA LEU A 252 -6.82 12.99 -11.04
C LEU A 252 -5.74 13.18 -9.96
N GLY A 253 -5.41 14.43 -9.63
CA GLY A 253 -4.56 14.79 -8.50
C GLY A 253 -3.04 14.74 -8.77
N PRO A 254 -2.25 15.05 -7.72
CA PRO A 254 -0.84 15.38 -7.85
C PRO A 254 0.03 14.22 -8.35
N ARG A 255 -0.30 12.99 -7.98
CA ARG A 255 0.51 11.81 -8.32
C ARG A 255 0.58 11.53 -9.82
N ILE A 256 -0.52 11.75 -10.54
CA ILE A 256 -0.53 11.53 -12.00
C ILE A 256 0.27 12.62 -12.71
N ILE A 257 0.24 13.86 -12.22
CA ILE A 257 1.07 14.93 -12.77
C ILE A 257 2.54 14.51 -12.72
N LEU A 258 3.02 14.09 -11.55
CA LEU A 258 4.39 13.64 -11.38
C LEU A 258 4.73 12.43 -12.26
N ASN A 259 3.85 11.44 -12.33
CA ASN A 259 4.07 10.26 -13.15
C ASN A 259 4.19 10.61 -14.64
N LYS A 260 3.37 11.54 -15.16
CA LYS A 260 3.46 12.00 -16.56
C LYS A 260 4.79 12.69 -16.89
N THR A 261 5.39 13.39 -15.94
CA THR A 261 6.68 14.06 -16.14
C THR A 261 7.86 13.10 -16.14
N ILE A 262 7.71 11.92 -15.53
CA ILE A 262 8.80 10.95 -15.36
C ILE A 262 8.78 9.86 -16.43
N THR A 263 7.60 9.50 -16.95
CA THR A 263 7.46 8.36 -17.86
C THR A 263 7.38 8.78 -19.32
N ASN A 264 8.41 8.47 -20.10
CA ASN A 264 8.29 8.34 -21.55
C ASN A 264 7.61 6.98 -21.83
N PHE A 265 6.49 7.01 -22.55
CA PHE A 265 5.80 5.79 -22.96
C PHE A 265 6.63 5.08 -24.03
N ASP A 266 7.31 4.01 -23.64
CA ASP A 266 8.02 3.11 -24.53
C ASP A 266 7.41 1.71 -24.39
N LEU A 267 6.96 1.14 -25.50
CA LEU A 267 6.26 -0.14 -25.52
C LEU A 267 7.13 -1.30 -25.01
N THR A 268 8.42 -1.29 -25.33
CA THR A 268 9.37 -2.33 -24.90
C THR A 268 9.57 -2.33 -23.39
N ASN A 269 9.73 -1.14 -22.82
CA ASN A 269 9.79 -0.94 -21.36
C ASN A 269 8.49 -1.36 -20.70
N LYS A 270 7.33 -1.09 -21.35
CA LYS A 270 6.02 -1.44 -20.81
C LYS A 270 5.81 -2.95 -20.69
N VAL A 271 6.22 -3.73 -21.67
CA VAL A 271 6.15 -5.20 -21.61
C VAL A 271 7.00 -5.74 -20.44
N SER A 272 8.23 -5.22 -20.29
CA SER A 272 9.11 -5.57 -19.16
C SER A 272 8.50 -5.17 -17.80
N ASP A 273 7.82 -4.02 -17.74
CA ASP A 273 7.15 -3.57 -16.53
C ASP A 273 5.94 -4.47 -16.19
N ILE A 274 5.13 -4.88 -17.17
CA ILE A 274 4.02 -5.81 -16.97
C ILE A 274 4.54 -7.16 -16.48
N GLN A 275 5.60 -7.69 -17.09
CA GLN A 275 6.23 -8.94 -16.65
C GLN A 275 6.71 -8.84 -15.20
N SER A 276 7.39 -7.76 -14.86
CA SER A 276 7.88 -7.52 -13.50
C SER A 276 6.75 -7.33 -12.49
N LEU A 277 5.66 -6.66 -12.90
CA LEU A 277 4.49 -6.41 -12.07
C LEU A 277 3.73 -7.70 -11.75
N LEU A 278 3.55 -8.57 -12.73
CA LEU A 278 2.76 -9.79 -12.57
C LEU A 278 3.58 -10.99 -12.08
N PHE A 279 4.78 -11.20 -12.59
CA PHE A 279 5.54 -12.41 -12.33
C PHE A 279 6.84 -12.16 -11.58
N ALA A 280 7.86 -11.69 -12.27
CA ALA A 280 9.15 -11.38 -11.68
C ALA A 280 9.96 -10.43 -12.57
N GLY A 281 10.78 -9.59 -11.96
CA GLY A 281 11.69 -8.67 -12.64
C GLY A 281 12.47 -7.80 -11.68
N LYS A 282 13.64 -7.33 -12.10
CA LYS A 282 14.49 -6.42 -11.33
C LYS A 282 14.77 -6.91 -9.89
N GLY A 283 14.99 -8.23 -9.71
CA GLY A 283 15.34 -8.84 -8.43
C GLY A 283 14.19 -9.04 -7.45
N ARG A 284 12.93 -8.97 -7.91
CA ARG A 284 11.74 -9.13 -7.06
C ARG A 284 10.66 -9.97 -7.71
N LEU A 285 9.69 -10.39 -6.90
CA LEU A 285 8.50 -11.11 -7.35
C LEU A 285 7.34 -10.14 -7.52
N GLY A 286 6.64 -10.25 -8.66
CA GLY A 286 5.40 -9.56 -8.93
C GLY A 286 4.20 -10.22 -8.25
N PHE A 287 3.00 -9.77 -8.59
CA PHE A 287 1.75 -10.16 -7.92
C PHE A 287 1.46 -11.67 -7.94
N LEU A 288 1.51 -12.27 -9.13
CA LEU A 288 1.30 -13.71 -9.31
C LEU A 288 2.53 -14.53 -8.94
N GLY A 289 3.74 -13.98 -9.13
CA GLY A 289 4.97 -14.63 -8.72
C GLY A 289 5.12 -14.74 -7.20
N TYR A 290 4.60 -13.75 -6.46
CA TYR A 290 4.57 -13.76 -5.01
C TYR A 290 3.56 -14.77 -4.46
N SER A 291 2.36 -14.82 -5.05
CA SER A 291 1.26 -15.70 -4.63
C SER A 291 0.71 -16.51 -5.81
N PRO A 292 1.45 -17.51 -6.31
CA PRO A 292 1.06 -18.26 -7.52
C PRO A 292 -0.24 -19.07 -7.35
N TRP A 293 -0.67 -19.32 -6.12
CA TRP A 293 -1.96 -19.92 -5.82
C TRP A 293 -3.15 -19.09 -6.31
N TYR A 294 -2.99 -17.77 -6.53
CA TYR A 294 -4.03 -16.93 -7.15
C TYR A 294 -4.36 -17.44 -8.56
N LEU A 295 -3.33 -17.64 -9.37
CA LEU A 295 -3.50 -18.14 -10.72
C LEU A 295 -4.09 -19.56 -10.73
N PHE A 296 -3.62 -20.41 -9.82
CA PHE A 296 -4.15 -21.78 -9.70
C PHE A 296 -5.63 -21.82 -9.38
N ILE A 297 -6.10 -21.05 -8.38
CA ILE A 297 -7.52 -20.93 -8.03
C ILE A 297 -8.33 -20.42 -9.22
N PHE A 298 -7.80 -19.39 -9.86
CA PHE A 298 -8.44 -18.78 -11.01
C PHE A 298 -8.64 -19.80 -12.16
N LEU A 299 -7.60 -20.53 -12.54
CA LEU A 299 -7.67 -21.57 -13.55
C LEU A 299 -8.63 -22.72 -13.17
N LEU A 300 -8.68 -23.05 -11.88
CA LEU A 300 -9.63 -24.06 -11.37
C LEU A 300 -11.09 -23.63 -11.61
N PHE A 301 -11.42 -22.38 -11.36
CA PHE A 301 -12.78 -21.87 -11.59
C PHE A 301 -13.10 -21.68 -13.08
N ILE A 302 -12.13 -21.30 -13.91
CA ILE A 302 -12.31 -21.28 -15.37
C ILE A 302 -12.61 -22.69 -15.89
N TRP A 303 -11.86 -23.68 -15.45
CA TRP A 303 -12.10 -25.08 -15.82
C TRP A 303 -13.51 -25.54 -15.45
N LYS A 304 -14.03 -25.03 -14.33
CA LYS A 304 -15.39 -25.34 -13.85
C LYS A 304 -16.43 -24.27 -14.22
N TRP A 305 -16.16 -23.40 -15.17
CA TRP A 305 -16.97 -22.23 -15.52
C TRP A 305 -18.48 -22.51 -15.63
N LYS A 306 -18.87 -23.61 -16.32
CA LYS A 306 -20.28 -23.98 -16.51
C LYS A 306 -21.01 -24.28 -15.19
N LYS A 307 -20.29 -24.77 -14.17
CA LYS A 307 -20.82 -25.15 -12.85
C LYS A 307 -20.62 -24.05 -11.78
N THR A 308 -20.04 -22.93 -12.19
CA THR A 308 -19.71 -21.84 -11.29
C THR A 308 -20.89 -20.89 -11.18
N SER A 309 -21.22 -20.45 -9.96
CA SER A 309 -22.30 -19.48 -9.73
C SER A 309 -22.05 -18.15 -10.41
N GLN A 310 -23.09 -17.39 -10.73
CA GLN A 310 -22.97 -16.05 -11.32
C GLN A 310 -22.10 -15.13 -10.47
N TYR A 311 -22.29 -15.16 -9.16
CA TYR A 311 -21.48 -14.41 -8.20
C TYR A 311 -19.97 -14.66 -8.36
N VAL A 312 -19.56 -15.92 -8.39
CA VAL A 312 -18.15 -16.28 -8.58
C VAL A 312 -17.66 -15.88 -9.98
N LYS A 313 -18.48 -16.00 -11.02
CA LYS A 313 -18.13 -15.54 -12.39
C LYS A 313 -17.86 -14.05 -12.43
N ILE A 314 -18.64 -13.23 -11.73
CA ILE A 314 -18.42 -11.79 -11.61
C ILE A 314 -17.04 -11.51 -11.01
N TRP A 315 -16.67 -12.18 -9.91
CA TRP A 315 -15.36 -12.00 -9.28
C TRP A 315 -14.21 -12.44 -10.16
N ILE A 316 -14.36 -13.56 -10.90
CA ILE A 316 -13.34 -14.01 -11.83
C ILE A 316 -13.12 -12.98 -12.93
N LEU A 317 -14.19 -12.51 -13.55
CA LEU A 317 -14.11 -11.52 -14.63
C LEU A 317 -13.54 -10.19 -14.12
N THR A 318 -13.99 -9.73 -12.94
CA THR A 318 -13.44 -8.54 -12.27
C THR A 318 -11.94 -8.67 -12.05
N PHE A 319 -11.46 -9.82 -11.59
CA PHE A 319 -10.05 -10.05 -11.31
C PHE A 319 -9.21 -10.01 -12.59
N VAL A 320 -9.65 -10.67 -13.66
CA VAL A 320 -8.95 -10.66 -14.96
C VAL A 320 -8.87 -9.28 -15.54
N LEU A 321 -10.01 -8.60 -15.63
CA LEU A 321 -10.07 -7.24 -16.17
C LEU A 321 -9.18 -6.30 -15.35
N ASN A 322 -9.22 -6.40 -14.02
CA ASN A 322 -8.40 -5.58 -13.14
C ASN A 322 -6.89 -5.88 -13.33
N LEU A 323 -6.48 -7.15 -13.43
CA LEU A 323 -5.09 -7.51 -13.72
C LEU A 323 -4.61 -6.89 -15.04
N ILE A 324 -5.42 -7.01 -16.09
CA ILE A 324 -5.09 -6.48 -17.42
C ILE A 324 -5.01 -4.95 -17.39
N LEU A 325 -6.07 -4.29 -16.93
CA LEU A 325 -6.16 -2.83 -17.00
C LEU A 325 -5.15 -2.15 -16.06
N VAL A 326 -4.99 -2.63 -14.82
CA VAL A 326 -3.98 -2.09 -13.91
C VAL A 326 -2.58 -2.28 -14.50
N SER A 327 -2.27 -3.44 -15.07
CA SER A 327 -0.95 -3.68 -15.68
C SER A 327 -0.66 -2.76 -16.87
N ILE A 328 -1.68 -2.43 -17.66
CA ILE A 328 -1.55 -1.51 -18.80
C ILE A 328 -1.40 -0.06 -18.33
N PHE A 329 -2.22 0.39 -17.38
CA PHE A 329 -2.31 1.80 -17.00
C PHE A 329 -1.34 2.23 -15.89
N THR A 330 -0.69 1.29 -15.19
CA THR A 330 0.31 1.68 -14.18
C THR A 330 1.50 2.40 -14.80
N PRO A 331 2.03 3.44 -14.14
CA PRO A 331 3.14 4.23 -14.70
C PRO A 331 4.49 3.48 -14.69
N ASN A 332 4.64 2.48 -13.83
CA ASN A 332 5.86 1.70 -13.66
C ASN A 332 5.57 0.32 -13.07
N ASN A 333 6.61 -0.47 -12.90
CA ASN A 333 6.53 -1.84 -12.38
C ASN A 333 6.42 -1.95 -10.85
N SER A 334 5.93 -0.93 -10.15
CA SER A 334 5.90 -0.86 -8.67
C SER A 334 7.27 -0.73 -7.99
N ASN A 335 8.34 -0.49 -8.75
CA ASN A 335 9.73 -0.27 -8.30
C ASN A 335 10.24 -1.38 -7.35
N ILE A 336 10.42 -1.07 -6.06
CA ILE A 336 10.97 -1.98 -5.06
C ILE A 336 9.92 -2.86 -4.35
N ASP A 337 8.64 -2.66 -4.62
CA ASP A 337 7.58 -3.36 -3.88
C ASP A 337 7.41 -4.79 -4.38
N TRP A 338 7.54 -5.74 -3.49
CA TRP A 338 7.24 -7.14 -3.73
C TRP A 338 5.72 -7.38 -3.74
N GLY A 339 5.22 -8.20 -4.66
CA GLY A 339 3.81 -8.52 -4.77
C GLY A 339 2.94 -7.40 -5.36
N SER A 340 3.56 -6.37 -5.93
CA SER A 340 2.91 -5.25 -6.63
C SER A 340 1.81 -4.50 -5.85
N ARG A 341 2.16 -3.36 -5.28
CA ARG A 341 1.21 -2.51 -4.54
C ARG A 341 -0.01 -2.05 -5.35
N TYR A 342 0.11 -1.94 -6.68
CA TYR A 342 -0.99 -1.52 -7.55
C TYR A 342 -2.15 -2.52 -7.61
N LEU A 343 -1.88 -3.81 -7.37
CA LEU A 343 -2.86 -4.89 -7.39
C LEU A 343 -3.32 -5.30 -5.98
N THR A 344 -2.75 -4.72 -4.92
CA THR A 344 -3.03 -5.12 -3.53
C THR A 344 -4.50 -4.92 -3.14
N CYS A 345 -5.16 -3.88 -3.67
CA CYS A 345 -6.59 -3.65 -3.41
C CYS A 345 -7.50 -4.77 -3.94
N SER A 346 -7.03 -5.60 -4.87
CA SER A 346 -7.79 -6.74 -5.43
C SER A 346 -7.46 -8.10 -4.80
N VAL A 347 -6.54 -8.16 -3.83
CA VAL A 347 -6.12 -9.42 -3.16
C VAL A 347 -7.29 -10.15 -2.49
N PHE A 348 -8.32 -9.44 -2.07
CA PHE A 348 -9.50 -10.07 -1.48
C PHE A 348 -10.23 -10.99 -2.47
N ILE A 349 -10.15 -10.76 -3.78
CA ILE A 349 -10.86 -11.57 -4.79
C ILE A 349 -10.39 -13.03 -4.77
N PRO A 350 -9.09 -13.38 -4.95
CA PRO A 350 -8.64 -14.75 -4.86
C PRO A 350 -8.89 -15.38 -3.48
N LEU A 351 -8.89 -14.57 -2.40
CA LEU A 351 -9.25 -15.04 -1.06
C LEU A 351 -10.73 -15.42 -0.94
N LEU A 352 -11.64 -14.63 -1.53
CA LEU A 352 -13.06 -14.97 -1.61
C LEU A 352 -13.28 -16.21 -2.48
N LEU A 353 -12.63 -16.28 -3.64
CA LEU A 353 -12.68 -17.48 -4.49
C LEU A 353 -12.18 -18.73 -3.75
N LEU A 354 -11.10 -18.62 -2.97
CA LEU A 354 -10.62 -19.70 -2.13
C LEU A 354 -11.69 -20.11 -1.09
N SER A 355 -12.44 -19.15 -0.56
CA SER A 355 -13.51 -19.45 0.39
C SER A 355 -14.66 -20.25 -0.21
N GLU A 356 -14.89 -20.14 -1.52
CA GLU A 356 -15.95 -20.90 -2.23
C GLU A 356 -15.55 -22.36 -2.51
N ILE A 357 -14.26 -22.70 -2.40
CA ILE A 357 -13.83 -24.08 -2.51
C ILE A 357 -14.31 -24.83 -1.26
N LYS A 358 -15.22 -25.79 -1.41
CA LYS A 358 -15.61 -26.69 -0.33
C LYS A 358 -14.48 -27.67 -0.03
N ILE A 359 -13.63 -27.29 0.91
CA ILE A 359 -12.70 -28.19 1.57
C ILE A 359 -13.50 -28.88 2.67
N SER A 360 -14.03 -30.08 2.39
CA SER A 360 -14.57 -30.93 3.45
C SER A 360 -13.39 -31.35 4.35
N MET A 361 -13.21 -30.65 5.46
CA MET A 361 -12.18 -30.99 6.47
C MET A 361 -12.40 -32.41 7.04
N ASN A 362 -13.56 -33.01 6.86
CA ASN A 362 -13.84 -34.40 7.26
C ASN A 362 -12.93 -35.39 6.54
N THR A 363 -12.40 -35.09 5.38
CA THR A 363 -11.44 -35.93 4.65
C THR A 363 -10.05 -35.94 5.26
N PHE A 364 -9.66 -34.92 5.99
CA PHE A 364 -8.35 -34.85 6.67
C PHE A 364 -8.37 -35.51 8.06
N TRP A 365 -9.53 -35.58 8.71
CA TRP A 365 -9.71 -36.13 10.07
C TRP A 365 -10.46 -37.45 10.11
N SER A 366 -10.74 -38.09 8.98
CA SER A 366 -11.42 -39.41 8.94
C SER A 366 -10.56 -40.56 9.49
N PHE A 367 -9.41 -40.27 10.09
CA PHE A 367 -8.64 -41.24 10.90
C PHE A 367 -9.22 -41.42 12.33
N ARG A 368 -10.29 -40.75 12.71
CA ARG A 368 -10.87 -40.96 14.06
C ARG A 368 -12.38 -40.94 14.09
N LYS A 369 -12.89 -42.17 14.21
CA LYS A 369 -14.12 -42.60 14.89
C LYS A 369 -15.49 -42.22 14.31
N ASN A 370 -16.16 -43.27 13.85
CA ASN A 370 -17.59 -43.55 14.11
C ASN A 370 -18.05 -43.03 15.48
N SER A 371 -18.72 -41.91 15.52
CA SER A 371 -19.62 -41.58 16.60
C SER A 371 -20.87 -40.96 15.99
N LYS A 372 -21.94 -41.76 16.07
CA LYS A 372 -23.31 -41.31 15.88
C LYS A 372 -23.59 -40.18 16.86
N PHE A 373 -23.60 -38.92 16.40
CA PHE A 373 -24.31 -37.84 17.09
C PHE A 373 -25.24 -37.15 16.10
N LYS A 374 -26.50 -37.26 16.40
CA LYS A 374 -27.65 -36.81 15.64
C LYS A 374 -27.72 -35.28 15.52
N LYS A 375 -28.14 -34.87 14.32
CA LYS A 375 -28.84 -33.63 13.98
C LYS A 375 -29.73 -33.10 15.10
N THR A 376 -29.59 -31.82 15.43
CA THR A 376 -30.72 -30.92 15.69
C THR A 376 -30.22 -29.48 15.80
N TYR A 377 -31.00 -28.55 15.25
CA TYR A 377 -30.86 -27.09 15.21
C TYR A 377 -29.96 -26.51 14.08
N GLU A 378 -30.47 -26.54 12.87
CA GLU A 378 -30.19 -25.56 11.84
C GLU A 378 -31.46 -24.74 11.56
N ASN A 379 -31.60 -23.59 12.20
CA ASN A 379 -32.48 -22.54 11.68
C ASN A 379 -31.75 -21.86 10.52
N LYS A 380 -32.12 -22.22 9.32
CA LYS A 380 -31.58 -21.73 8.05
C LYS A 380 -32.00 -20.28 7.85
N VAL A 381 -31.02 -19.39 7.88
CA VAL A 381 -31.06 -18.19 7.02
C VAL A 381 -30.59 -18.68 5.65
N GLU A 382 -31.49 -18.83 4.72
CA GLU A 382 -31.18 -19.24 3.35
C GLU A 382 -30.45 -18.09 2.64
N LEU A 383 -29.10 -18.13 2.68
CA LEU A 383 -28.31 -17.53 1.64
C LEU A 383 -28.60 -18.29 0.33
N PRO A 384 -28.62 -17.63 -0.84
CA PRO A 384 -28.85 -18.30 -2.11
C PRO A 384 -27.95 -19.54 -2.17
N LYS A 385 -28.57 -20.70 -2.40
CA LYS A 385 -27.86 -21.99 -2.48
C LYS A 385 -26.85 -21.89 -3.61
N ILE A 386 -25.59 -21.67 -3.24
CA ILE A 386 -24.45 -21.76 -4.17
C ILE A 386 -24.34 -23.21 -4.56
N GLU A 387 -24.62 -23.51 -5.84
CA GLU A 387 -24.42 -24.86 -6.38
C GLU A 387 -22.96 -25.23 -6.19
N ASN A 388 -22.74 -26.26 -5.39
CA ASN A 388 -21.38 -26.67 -5.00
C ASN A 388 -20.65 -27.26 -6.19
N ILE A 389 -19.42 -26.80 -6.42
CA ILE A 389 -18.52 -27.46 -7.37
C ILE A 389 -18.17 -28.84 -6.82
N GLU A 390 -18.85 -29.87 -7.32
CA GLU A 390 -18.51 -31.27 -7.04
C GLU A 390 -17.28 -31.66 -7.86
N ILE A 391 -16.13 -31.73 -7.20
CA ILE A 391 -14.90 -32.27 -7.77
C ILE A 391 -14.86 -33.75 -7.40
N LYS A 392 -14.63 -34.66 -8.38
CA LYS A 392 -14.44 -36.08 -8.10
C LYS A 392 -13.38 -36.27 -7.01
N GLU A 393 -13.62 -37.17 -6.06
CA GLU A 393 -12.81 -37.34 -4.83
C GLU A 393 -11.30 -37.48 -5.11
N ASN A 394 -10.95 -38.20 -6.18
CA ASN A 394 -9.54 -38.41 -6.57
C ASN A 394 -8.84 -37.10 -6.99
N TYR A 395 -9.54 -36.19 -7.66
CA TYR A 395 -8.95 -34.90 -8.05
C TYR A 395 -8.92 -33.90 -6.89
N LYS A 396 -9.82 -34.01 -5.90
CA LYS A 396 -9.81 -33.15 -4.72
C LYS A 396 -8.48 -33.22 -3.98
N LYS A 397 -7.95 -34.42 -3.75
CA LYS A 397 -6.68 -34.63 -3.04
C LYS A 397 -5.52 -33.99 -3.79
N ILE A 398 -5.47 -34.16 -5.11
CA ILE A 398 -4.40 -33.55 -5.94
C ILE A 398 -4.50 -32.02 -5.91
N ILE A 399 -5.70 -31.47 -6.11
CA ILE A 399 -5.93 -30.02 -6.09
C ILE A 399 -5.55 -29.42 -4.74
N LEU A 400 -5.94 -30.04 -3.63
CA LEU A 400 -5.59 -29.59 -2.28
C LEU A 400 -4.08 -29.68 -2.04
N PHE A 401 -3.43 -30.73 -2.50
CA PHE A 401 -1.98 -30.91 -2.37
C PHE A 401 -1.22 -29.83 -3.14
N VAL A 402 -1.57 -29.57 -4.41
CA VAL A 402 -0.98 -28.50 -5.21
C VAL A 402 -1.22 -27.13 -4.57
N LEU A 403 -2.45 -26.85 -4.13
CA LEU A 403 -2.79 -25.60 -3.47
C LEU A 403 -1.97 -25.40 -2.19
N LEU A 404 -1.80 -26.45 -1.39
CA LEU A 404 -0.99 -26.42 -0.18
C LEU A 404 0.47 -26.07 -0.49
N ILE A 405 1.08 -26.70 -1.50
CA ILE A 405 2.46 -26.40 -1.93
C ILE A 405 2.58 -24.93 -2.33
N LEU A 406 1.66 -24.42 -3.14
CA LEU A 406 1.70 -23.03 -3.61
C LEU A 406 1.50 -22.02 -2.46
N ILE A 407 0.66 -22.34 -1.48
CA ILE A 407 0.50 -21.54 -0.27
C ILE A 407 1.77 -21.56 0.57
N LEU A 408 2.39 -22.73 0.79
CA LEU A 408 3.64 -22.86 1.54
C LEU A 408 4.80 -22.10 0.85
N TYR A 409 4.86 -22.12 -0.47
CA TYR A 409 5.78 -21.28 -1.23
C TYR A 409 5.56 -19.80 -0.91
N SER A 410 4.32 -19.31 -0.98
CA SER A 410 3.99 -17.90 -0.70
C SER A 410 4.30 -17.50 0.75
N ILE A 411 4.10 -18.42 1.71
CA ILE A 411 4.50 -18.23 3.12
C ILE A 411 6.02 -18.04 3.21
N SER A 412 6.80 -18.87 2.52
CA SER A 412 8.26 -18.76 2.49
C SER A 412 8.72 -17.42 1.92
N VAL A 413 8.08 -16.96 0.83
CA VAL A 413 8.35 -15.65 0.21
C VAL A 413 8.03 -14.52 1.18
N ASN A 414 6.86 -14.58 1.83
CA ASN A 414 6.43 -13.56 2.80
C ASN A 414 7.41 -13.47 3.99
N PHE A 415 7.83 -14.60 4.51
CA PHE A 415 8.80 -14.66 5.62
C PHE A 415 10.15 -14.04 5.23
N LYS A 416 10.67 -14.37 4.03
CA LYS A 416 11.90 -13.75 3.51
C LYS A 416 11.75 -12.24 3.36
N MET A 417 10.59 -11.78 2.91
CA MET A 417 10.33 -10.34 2.76
C MET A 417 10.31 -9.63 4.11
N ILE A 418 9.68 -10.21 5.13
CA ILE A 418 9.68 -9.66 6.50
C ILE A 418 11.11 -9.57 7.06
N GLN A 419 11.91 -10.62 6.86
CA GLN A 419 13.32 -10.62 7.27
C GLN A 419 14.12 -9.52 6.57
N LEU A 420 13.90 -9.32 5.26
CA LEU A 420 14.54 -8.27 4.49
C LEU A 420 14.14 -6.88 5.00
N MET A 421 12.86 -6.64 5.22
CA MET A 421 12.36 -5.36 5.76
C MET A 421 12.97 -5.06 7.13
N ARG A 422 13.02 -6.04 8.01
CA ARG A 422 13.67 -5.89 9.33
C ARG A 422 15.14 -5.56 9.19
N LYS A 423 15.87 -6.27 8.33
CA LYS A 423 17.30 -6.00 8.08
C LYS A 423 17.52 -4.57 7.60
N ILE A 424 16.74 -4.13 6.61
CA ILE A 424 16.80 -2.76 6.09
C ILE A 424 16.49 -1.75 7.20
N SER A 425 15.43 -1.98 8.00
CA SER A 425 15.03 -1.08 9.08
C SER A 425 16.11 -0.95 10.16
N ILE A 426 16.79 -2.04 10.51
CA ILE A 426 17.92 -2.01 11.46
C ILE A 426 19.07 -1.20 10.87
N GLN A 427 19.45 -1.45 9.62
CA GLN A 427 20.52 -0.70 8.95
C GLN A 427 20.21 0.80 8.86
N LEU A 428 18.97 1.17 8.56
CA LEU A 428 18.54 2.58 8.56
C LEU A 428 18.69 3.21 9.94
N SER A 429 18.28 2.51 10.99
CA SER A 429 18.39 2.99 12.37
C SER A 429 19.85 3.13 12.81
N GLU A 430 20.72 2.20 12.44
CA GLU A 430 22.16 2.27 12.70
C GLU A 430 22.78 3.50 12.00
N ILE A 431 22.48 3.70 10.71
CA ILE A 431 22.97 4.87 9.97
C ILE A 431 22.52 6.17 10.65
N GLN A 432 21.24 6.28 11.03
CA GLN A 432 20.73 7.47 11.69
C GLN A 432 21.40 7.75 13.04
N SER A 433 21.70 6.72 13.82
CA SER A 433 22.35 6.87 15.13
C SER A 433 23.80 7.34 15.06
N GLU A 434 24.46 7.15 13.91
CA GLU A 434 25.86 7.50 13.74
C GLU A 434 26.09 8.88 13.10
N ILE A 435 25.05 9.49 12.54
CA ILE A 435 25.13 10.85 12.00
C ILE A 435 25.21 11.82 13.18
N PRO A 436 26.20 12.74 13.17
CA PRO A 436 26.38 13.73 14.23
C PRO A 436 25.35 14.86 14.09
N TRP A 437 24.08 14.56 14.39
CA TRP A 437 22.97 15.51 14.28
C TRP A 437 23.22 16.73 15.17
N ASP A 438 23.08 17.91 14.57
CA ASP A 438 23.26 19.20 15.24
C ASP A 438 22.42 20.25 14.50
N ASN A 439 21.46 20.85 15.20
CA ASN A 439 20.53 21.82 14.62
C ASN A 439 21.22 23.11 14.10
N SER A 440 22.47 23.37 14.50
CA SER A 440 23.26 24.47 14.00
C SER A 440 23.98 24.19 12.69
N LYS A 441 23.83 22.98 12.12
CA LYS A 441 24.53 22.52 10.93
C LYS A 441 23.57 22.13 9.82
N ILE A 442 24.02 22.30 8.59
CA ILE A 442 23.30 21.92 7.39
C ILE A 442 23.89 20.62 6.86
N PHE A 443 23.05 19.61 6.71
CA PHE A 443 23.45 18.29 6.23
C PHE A 443 23.28 18.20 4.71
N ILE A 444 24.31 17.75 4.02
CA ILE A 444 24.34 17.64 2.57
C ILE A 444 24.71 16.21 2.18
N THR A 445 24.00 15.65 1.20
CA THR A 445 24.40 14.41 0.55
C THR A 445 24.16 14.49 -0.96
N SER A 446 24.94 13.73 -1.72
CA SER A 446 24.77 13.63 -3.18
C SER A 446 23.86 12.48 -3.60
N LYS A 447 23.58 11.55 -2.71
CA LYS A 447 22.85 10.31 -3.02
C LYS A 447 21.47 10.26 -2.38
N SER A 448 20.45 10.01 -3.23
CA SER A 448 19.06 9.87 -2.78
C SER A 448 18.86 8.71 -1.80
N ASN A 449 19.61 7.61 -1.95
CA ASN A 449 19.53 6.49 -1.02
C ASN A 449 20.01 6.89 0.39
N ILE A 450 21.09 7.66 0.52
CA ILE A 450 21.56 8.19 1.80
C ILE A 450 20.55 9.19 2.36
N ALA A 451 20.07 10.14 1.55
CA ALA A 451 19.05 11.10 1.98
C ALA A 451 17.77 10.41 2.51
N ASN A 452 17.35 9.32 1.87
CA ASN A 452 16.21 8.53 2.33
C ASN A 452 16.42 7.87 3.71
N THR A 453 17.67 7.67 4.14
CA THR A 453 17.95 7.08 5.45
C THR A 453 17.74 8.03 6.62
N PHE A 454 17.60 9.34 6.36
CA PHE A 454 17.52 10.35 7.42
C PHE A 454 16.15 10.40 8.12
N GLY A 455 15.12 9.85 7.51
CA GLY A 455 13.82 9.65 8.14
C GLY A 455 13.23 10.92 8.75
N LEU A 456 12.70 10.82 9.96
CA LEU A 456 12.07 11.94 10.67
C LEU A 456 13.04 13.06 11.08
N ASN A 457 14.36 12.90 10.91
CA ASN A 457 15.31 14.00 11.14
C ASN A 457 15.07 15.19 10.20
N TYR A 458 14.38 15.00 9.08
CA TYR A 458 13.88 16.09 8.23
C TYR A 458 12.95 17.08 8.96
N PHE A 459 12.40 16.72 10.12
CA PHE A 459 11.57 17.62 10.92
C PHE A 459 12.36 18.65 11.71
N SER A 460 13.62 18.34 12.05
CA SER A 460 14.45 19.16 12.92
C SER A 460 15.78 19.58 12.27
N GLN A 461 16.16 18.95 11.19
CA GLN A 461 17.46 19.17 10.53
C GLN A 461 17.30 19.74 9.12
N THR A 462 18.13 20.71 8.78
CA THR A 462 18.24 21.20 7.40
C THR A 462 19.05 20.20 6.57
N ILE A 463 18.39 19.53 5.65
CA ILE A 463 18.98 18.47 4.81
C ILE A 463 18.80 18.81 3.34
N LEU A 464 19.92 18.81 2.59
CA LEU A 464 19.96 19.13 1.18
C LEU A 464 20.48 17.93 0.36
N LEU A 465 19.75 17.55 -0.68
CA LEU A 465 20.18 16.55 -1.67
C LEU A 465 20.79 17.27 -2.88
N ILE A 466 22.10 17.43 -2.90
CA ILE A 466 22.82 18.14 -3.95
C ILE A 466 23.50 17.13 -4.87
N LYS A 467 23.10 17.07 -6.13
CA LYS A 467 23.59 16.07 -7.09
C LYS A 467 24.84 16.48 -7.84
N LYS A 468 25.16 17.77 -7.89
CA LYS A 468 26.31 18.31 -8.66
C LYS A 468 27.23 19.13 -7.75
N PRO A 469 28.54 18.93 -7.80
CA PRO A 469 29.49 19.69 -6.98
C PRO A 469 29.40 21.22 -7.18
N LYS A 470 29.10 21.69 -8.38
CA LYS A 470 28.94 23.11 -8.68
C LYS A 470 27.81 23.78 -7.90
N ASP A 471 26.70 23.04 -7.66
CA ASP A 471 25.54 23.55 -6.92
C ASP A 471 25.91 23.70 -5.43
N LEU A 472 26.72 22.76 -4.89
CA LEU A 472 27.26 22.87 -3.54
C LEU A 472 28.17 24.09 -3.40
N ILE A 473 29.05 24.31 -4.37
CA ILE A 473 29.94 25.47 -4.41
C ILE A 473 29.14 26.78 -4.37
N GLN A 474 28.08 26.86 -5.15
CA GLN A 474 27.20 28.03 -5.17
C GLN A 474 26.54 28.29 -3.81
N ILE A 475 26.07 27.24 -3.13
CA ILE A 475 25.50 27.37 -1.79
C ILE A 475 26.51 27.84 -0.77
N LEU A 476 27.74 27.28 -0.79
CA LEU A 476 28.83 27.70 0.09
C LEU A 476 29.20 29.16 -0.11
N GLN A 477 29.17 29.67 -1.35
CA GLN A 477 29.42 31.07 -1.66
C GLN A 477 28.33 32.03 -1.20
N LEU A 478 27.07 31.60 -1.34
CA LEU A 478 25.90 32.41 -0.92
C LEU A 478 25.70 32.43 0.60
N HIS A 479 26.17 31.40 1.30
CA HIS A 479 25.97 31.23 2.74
C HIS A 479 27.29 30.94 3.47
N PRO A 480 28.25 31.87 3.47
CA PRO A 480 29.61 31.63 4.00
C PRO A 480 29.66 31.45 5.50
N ASN A 481 28.66 31.94 6.25
CA ASN A 481 28.62 31.84 7.72
C ASN A 481 28.03 30.54 8.23
N GLU A 482 27.48 29.71 7.33
CA GLU A 482 26.83 28.47 7.72
C GLU A 482 27.85 27.33 7.85
N ARG A 483 27.52 26.36 8.70
CA ARG A 483 28.30 25.13 8.88
C ARG A 483 27.63 23.97 8.16
N PHE A 484 28.39 23.31 7.29
CA PHE A 484 27.87 22.22 6.48
C PHE A 484 28.52 20.90 6.88
N ILE A 485 27.73 19.82 6.92
CA ILE A 485 28.23 18.45 7.02
C ILE A 485 27.90 17.73 5.71
N LEU A 486 28.93 17.44 4.94
CA LEU A 486 28.83 16.62 3.74
C LEU A 486 28.88 15.14 4.13
N ILE A 487 27.85 14.38 3.74
CA ILE A 487 27.72 12.95 3.98
C ILE A 487 27.88 12.20 2.68
N GLU A 488 28.92 11.40 2.60
CA GLU A 488 29.33 10.68 1.39
C GLU A 488 29.50 9.19 1.69
N ASP A 489 29.32 8.35 0.68
CA ASP A 489 29.71 6.95 0.74
C ASP A 489 31.23 6.83 0.72
N LYS A 490 31.84 6.01 1.59
CA LYS A 490 33.29 5.78 1.60
C LYS A 490 33.84 5.15 0.32
N LEU A 491 32.97 4.45 -0.42
CA LEU A 491 33.32 3.80 -1.69
C LEU A 491 33.41 4.80 -2.86
N ASP A 492 32.83 5.99 -2.71
CA ASP A 492 32.87 6.99 -3.76
C ASP A 492 34.11 7.87 -3.69
N LYS A 493 34.48 8.44 -4.87
CA LYS A 493 35.45 9.52 -4.92
C LYS A 493 34.92 10.72 -4.15
N PRO A 494 35.68 11.25 -3.14
CA PRO A 494 35.17 12.29 -2.27
C PRO A 494 35.01 13.64 -3.00
N TRP A 495 33.85 14.26 -2.85
CA TRP A 495 33.62 15.63 -3.30
C TRP A 495 34.44 16.64 -2.52
N SER A 496 34.78 16.33 -1.28
CA SER A 496 35.66 17.14 -0.44
C SER A 496 37.01 17.44 -1.11
N GLU A 497 37.55 16.54 -1.95
CA GLU A 497 38.77 16.79 -2.73
C GLU A 497 38.53 17.82 -3.83
N SER A 498 37.43 17.68 -4.58
CA SER A 498 37.09 18.65 -5.64
C SER A 498 36.81 20.04 -5.07
N ILE A 499 36.14 20.10 -3.90
CA ILE A 499 35.86 21.36 -3.20
C ILE A 499 37.18 21.98 -2.69
N ARG A 500 38.06 21.18 -2.09
CA ARG A 500 39.35 21.63 -1.57
C ARG A 500 40.21 22.28 -2.67
N ASN A 501 40.24 21.68 -3.86
CA ASN A 501 41.02 22.16 -4.99
C ASN A 501 40.48 23.49 -5.56
N GLN A 502 39.18 23.76 -5.44
CA GLN A 502 38.58 25.01 -5.93
C GLN A 502 38.59 26.15 -4.90
N PHE A 503 38.65 25.84 -3.63
CA PHE A 503 38.60 26.83 -2.53
C PHE A 503 39.86 26.82 -1.67
N VAL A 504 41.03 26.64 -2.29
CA VAL A 504 42.31 26.67 -1.60
C VAL A 504 42.38 27.93 -0.69
N ASN A 505 42.53 27.70 0.62
CA ASN A 505 42.62 28.70 1.68
C ASN A 505 41.33 29.46 2.08
N LYS A 506 40.18 29.23 1.46
CA LYS A 506 38.93 29.92 1.83
C LYS A 506 37.98 29.07 2.72
N LEU A 507 38.18 27.76 2.79
CA LEU A 507 37.37 26.85 3.56
C LEU A 507 38.19 26.05 4.58
N LYS A 508 37.64 25.89 5.77
CA LYS A 508 38.11 24.91 6.77
C LYS A 508 37.36 23.60 6.54
N ILE A 509 38.10 22.56 6.15
CA ILE A 509 37.53 21.21 5.90
C ILE A 509 38.07 20.26 6.96
N THR A 510 37.17 19.69 7.78
CA THR A 510 37.53 18.77 8.84
C THR A 510 36.83 17.43 8.58
N ILE A 511 37.60 16.35 8.51
CA ILE A 511 37.05 15.00 8.38
C ILE A 511 36.65 14.50 9.78
N ILE A 512 35.39 14.20 9.97
CA ILE A 512 34.89 13.60 11.20
C ILE A 512 35.09 12.08 11.08
N LYS A 513 36.03 11.54 11.86
CA LYS A 513 36.30 10.10 11.88
C LYS A 513 35.17 9.35 12.56
N ASN A 514 34.44 8.54 11.80
CA ASN A 514 33.53 7.53 12.37
C ASN A 514 33.86 6.16 11.77
N PRO A 515 34.44 5.21 12.55
CA PRO A 515 34.90 3.93 12.03
C PRO A 515 33.79 2.91 11.74
N LYS A 516 32.59 3.09 12.28
CA LYS A 516 31.54 2.06 12.28
C LYS A 516 30.66 2.00 11.05
N VAL A 517 30.56 3.08 10.23
CA VAL A 517 29.70 3.14 9.07
C VAL A 517 30.47 3.26 7.76
N HIS A 518 29.87 2.78 6.67
CA HIS A 518 30.35 3.01 5.30
C HIS A 518 30.22 4.47 4.82
N LEU A 519 29.89 5.40 5.74
CA LEU A 519 29.75 6.82 5.44
C LEU A 519 30.98 7.61 5.88
N ARG A 520 31.28 8.66 5.10
CA ARG A 520 32.28 9.69 5.41
C ARG A 520 31.56 10.97 5.75
N PHE A 521 31.94 11.57 6.88
CA PHE A 521 31.43 12.87 7.29
C PHE A 521 32.54 13.92 7.15
N THR A 522 32.24 14.99 6.44
CA THR A 522 33.17 16.08 6.22
C THR A 522 32.51 17.40 6.61
N GLU A 523 33.04 18.05 7.65
CA GLU A 523 32.58 19.38 8.06
C GLU A 523 33.28 20.44 7.18
N ILE A 524 32.47 21.33 6.62
CA ILE A 524 32.93 22.43 5.73
C ILE A 524 32.43 23.74 6.35
N GLN A 525 33.34 24.66 6.61
CA GLN A 525 33.07 26.01 7.11
C GLN A 525 33.93 27.04 6.38
N SER A 526 33.38 28.21 6.13
CA SER A 526 34.18 29.36 5.70
C SER A 526 35.21 29.73 6.78
N ARG A 527 36.40 30.19 6.35
CA ARG A 527 37.42 30.69 7.27
C ARG A 527 37.15 32.13 7.63
#